data_c0783b2c5aeccf8abc8969dc1f45c59d
#
_entry.id   c0783b2c5aeccf8abc8969dc1f45c59d
#
_cell.length_a   1.000
_cell.length_b   1.000
_cell.length_c   1.000
_cell.angle_alpha   90.00
_cell.angle_beta   90.00
_cell.angle_gamma   90.00
#
_symmetry.space_group_name_H-M   'P 1'
#
loop_
_entity.id
_entity.type
_entity.pdbx_description
1 polymer ?
#
loop_
_entity_poly.entity_id
_entity_poly.type
_entity_poly.pdbx_seq_one_letter_code
_entity_poly.pdbx_strand_id
1 'polypeptide(L)'
;MSSQDNLTDDTTDFGYERVKMAEKAGRVREVFDSVAAQYDLMNDLMSGGLHRLWKRFTIELSAVRSGQTVLDIAGGTGDLAAKFSKLVGADGKVILADINAAMLSVGRDRLIDRGALSNIDVVQADAQFLPFDDNSIDCITIAF
;
A
#
# COMPACT_ATOMS: atom_id res chain seq x y z
N MET A 1 -29.25 13.93 39.49
CA MET A 1 -29.14 13.52 38.09
C MET A 1 -27.67 13.32 37.80
N SER A 2 -27.22 12.08 37.83
CA SER A 2 -25.84 11.73 37.55
C SER A 2 -25.71 11.53 36.04
N SER A 3 -25.04 12.46 35.40
CA SER A 3 -24.54 12.29 34.02
C SER A 3 -23.43 11.22 34.05
N GLN A 4 -23.76 10.02 33.61
CA GLN A 4 -22.75 9.01 33.29
C GLN A 4 -22.13 9.45 31.96
N ASP A 5 -20.93 10.04 32.05
CA ASP A 5 -20.03 10.19 30.92
C ASP A 5 -19.66 8.78 30.46
N ASN A 6 -20.26 8.34 29.36
CA ASN A 6 -19.76 7.22 28.57
C ASN A 6 -18.42 7.66 27.94
N LEU A 7 -17.36 7.52 28.70
CA LEU A 7 -16.01 7.53 28.14
C LEU A 7 -15.89 6.28 27.25
N THR A 8 -16.08 6.44 25.97
CA THR A 8 -15.70 5.43 24.99
C THR A 8 -14.23 5.16 25.19
N ASP A 9 -13.90 3.92 25.56
CA ASP A 9 -12.52 3.45 25.70
C ASP A 9 -11.84 3.52 24.32
N ASP A 10 -11.15 4.64 24.07
CA ASP A 10 -10.47 4.95 22.80
C ASP A 10 -9.08 4.27 22.74
N THR A 11 -8.97 3.10 23.36
CA THR A 11 -7.75 2.29 23.40
C THR A 11 -7.86 1.06 22.52
N THR A 12 -6.73 0.64 21.96
CA THR A 12 -6.63 -0.56 21.12
C THR A 12 -5.32 -1.30 21.41
N ASP A 13 -5.24 -2.56 21.03
CA ASP A 13 -4.06 -3.38 21.25
C ASP A 13 -2.95 -3.04 20.24
N PHE A 14 -1.72 -2.93 20.75
CA PHE A 14 -0.50 -2.85 19.97
C PHE A 14 0.49 -3.88 20.53
N GLY A 15 0.52 -5.07 19.94
CA GLY A 15 1.25 -6.20 20.48
C GLY A 15 0.72 -6.59 21.86
N TYR A 16 1.55 -6.46 22.88
CA TYR A 16 1.21 -6.76 24.27
C TYR A 16 0.78 -5.53 25.10
N GLU A 17 0.71 -4.36 24.48
CA GLU A 17 0.35 -3.10 25.14
C GLU A 17 -0.97 -2.55 24.61
N ARG A 18 -1.78 -1.96 25.52
CA ARG A 18 -2.93 -1.17 25.14
C ARG A 18 -2.51 0.30 24.97
N VAL A 19 -2.78 0.85 23.83
CA VAL A 19 -2.45 2.24 23.46
C VAL A 19 -3.71 2.96 22.97
N LYS A 20 -3.72 4.29 23.06
CA LYS A 20 -4.79 5.08 22.46
C LYS A 20 -4.77 4.90 20.95
N MET A 21 -5.95 4.89 20.33
CA MET A 21 -6.10 4.62 18.89
C MET A 21 -5.25 5.58 18.03
N ALA A 22 -5.17 6.84 18.42
CA ALA A 22 -4.32 7.84 17.76
C ALA A 22 -2.80 7.54 17.86
N GLU A 23 -2.36 6.97 18.99
CA GLU A 23 -0.96 6.62 19.21
C GLU A 23 -0.57 5.34 18.43
N LYS A 24 -1.50 4.41 18.25
CA LYS A 24 -1.25 3.19 17.46
C LYS A 24 -0.83 3.51 16.03
N ALA A 25 -1.54 4.41 15.37
CA ALA A 25 -1.21 4.82 14.00
C ALA A 25 0.20 5.44 13.91
N GLY A 26 0.59 6.23 14.90
CA GLY A 26 1.94 6.79 15.00
C GLY A 26 3.01 5.73 15.19
N ARG A 27 2.83 4.80 16.14
CA ARG A 27 3.78 3.71 16.39
C ARG A 27 3.92 2.74 15.22
N VAL A 28 2.81 2.39 14.57
CA VAL A 28 2.84 1.58 13.34
C VAL A 28 3.64 2.29 12.26
N ARG A 29 3.42 3.59 12.08
CA ARG A 29 4.17 4.40 11.12
C ARG A 29 5.67 4.40 11.41
N GLU A 30 6.09 4.61 12.66
CA GLU A 30 7.49 4.58 13.07
C GLU A 30 8.17 3.24 12.75
N VAL A 31 7.48 2.12 13.00
CA VAL A 31 7.99 0.79 12.65
C VAL A 31 8.20 0.66 11.14
N PHE A 32 7.23 1.07 10.33
CA PHE A 32 7.35 1.00 8.87
C PHE A 32 8.43 1.95 8.34
N ASP A 33 8.56 3.15 8.90
CA ASP A 33 9.60 4.12 8.53
C ASP A 33 10.99 3.56 8.78
N SER A 34 11.17 2.80 9.88
CA SER A 34 12.47 2.22 10.23
C SER A 34 12.89 1.06 9.32
N VAL A 35 11.94 0.36 8.71
CA VAL A 35 12.20 -0.84 7.89
C VAL A 35 11.91 -0.65 6.40
N ALA A 36 11.41 0.52 5.99
CA ALA A 36 10.97 0.76 4.61
C ALA A 36 12.04 0.40 3.56
N ALA A 37 13.30 0.79 3.79
CA ALA A 37 14.39 0.52 2.86
C ALA A 37 14.80 -0.97 2.79
N GLN A 38 14.52 -1.74 3.85
CA GLN A 38 14.90 -3.14 3.96
C GLN A 38 13.71 -4.10 3.83
N TYR A 39 12.52 -3.56 3.60
CA TYR A 39 11.27 -4.31 3.62
C TYR A 39 11.26 -5.49 2.64
N ASP A 40 11.71 -5.28 1.41
CA ASP A 40 11.75 -6.35 0.40
C ASP A 40 12.75 -7.43 0.73
N LEU A 41 13.94 -7.05 1.25
CA LEU A 41 14.94 -8.02 1.68
C LEU A 41 14.44 -8.88 2.83
N MET A 42 13.74 -8.27 3.78
CA MET A 42 13.14 -8.98 4.92
C MET A 42 12.04 -9.93 4.43
N ASN A 43 11.19 -9.50 3.51
CA ASN A 43 10.16 -10.35 2.91
C ASN A 43 10.77 -11.53 2.15
N ASP A 44 11.85 -11.31 1.39
CA ASP A 44 12.58 -12.37 0.70
C ASP A 44 13.14 -13.40 1.68
N LEU A 45 13.74 -12.96 2.77
CA LEU A 45 14.31 -13.84 3.79
C LEU A 45 13.24 -14.62 4.55
N MET A 46 12.17 -13.96 5.00
CA MET A 46 11.12 -14.58 5.82
C MET A 46 10.23 -15.53 5.01
N SER A 47 9.99 -15.23 3.75
CA SER A 47 9.10 -16.03 2.90
C SER A 47 9.83 -17.04 2.02
N GLY A 48 11.19 -17.06 2.03
CA GLY A 48 11.98 -17.93 1.15
C GLY A 48 11.71 -17.67 -0.34
N GLY A 49 11.36 -16.43 -0.71
CA GLY A 49 11.01 -16.06 -2.07
C GLY A 49 9.54 -16.31 -2.46
N LEU A 50 8.73 -16.89 -1.57
CA LEU A 50 7.30 -17.17 -1.83
C LEU A 50 6.52 -15.90 -2.17
N HIS A 51 6.86 -14.75 -1.57
CA HIS A 51 6.16 -13.49 -1.85
C HIS A 51 6.28 -13.07 -3.33
N ARG A 52 7.36 -13.44 -4.04
CA ARG A 52 7.50 -13.20 -5.48
C ARG A 52 6.51 -14.04 -6.29
N LEU A 53 6.29 -15.28 -5.86
CA LEU A 53 5.31 -16.18 -6.45
C LEU A 53 3.89 -15.66 -6.24
N TRP A 54 3.59 -15.19 -5.02
CA TRP A 54 2.30 -14.59 -4.69
C TRP A 54 2.02 -13.33 -5.50
N LYS A 55 3.01 -12.44 -5.65
CA LYS A 55 2.87 -11.25 -6.51
C LYS A 55 2.57 -11.62 -7.95
N ARG A 56 3.28 -12.63 -8.49
CA ARG A 56 3.00 -13.13 -9.84
C ARG A 56 1.59 -13.67 -9.97
N PHE A 57 1.16 -14.46 -9.00
CA PHE A 57 -0.19 -15.02 -8.95
C PHE A 57 -1.26 -13.92 -8.87
N THR A 58 -1.04 -12.89 -8.04
CA THR A 58 -1.92 -11.72 -7.96
C THR A 58 -2.08 -11.04 -9.32
N ILE A 59 -0.99 -10.83 -10.04
CA ILE A 59 -1.01 -10.25 -11.38
C ILE A 59 -1.81 -11.10 -12.35
N GLU A 60 -1.61 -12.41 -12.35
CA GLU A 60 -2.33 -13.34 -13.24
C GLU A 60 -3.83 -13.37 -12.94
N LEU A 61 -4.20 -13.43 -11.65
CA LEU A 61 -5.61 -13.43 -11.22
C LEU A 61 -6.33 -12.11 -11.47
N SER A 62 -5.61 -10.98 -11.44
CA SER A 62 -6.21 -9.68 -11.65
C SER A 62 -6.84 -9.51 -13.04
N ALA A 63 -6.36 -10.28 -14.01
CA ALA A 63 -6.77 -10.21 -15.42
C ALA A 63 -6.72 -8.78 -16.00
N VAL A 64 -5.84 -7.94 -15.48
CA VAL A 64 -5.65 -6.55 -15.93
C VAL A 64 -5.21 -6.49 -17.37
N ARG A 65 -5.79 -5.56 -18.12
CA ARG A 65 -5.56 -5.39 -19.56
C ARG A 65 -5.01 -4.01 -19.89
N SER A 66 -4.46 -3.89 -21.08
CA SER A 66 -4.01 -2.61 -21.64
C SER A 66 -5.13 -1.55 -21.60
N GLY A 67 -4.77 -0.33 -21.24
CA GLY A 67 -5.68 0.82 -21.16
C GLY A 67 -6.48 0.93 -19.85
N GLN A 68 -6.40 -0.05 -18.96
CA GLN A 68 -7.13 -0.02 -17.69
C GLN A 68 -6.44 0.85 -16.63
N THR A 69 -7.23 1.26 -15.63
CA THR A 69 -6.76 1.95 -14.43
C THR A 69 -6.74 0.98 -13.26
N VAL A 70 -5.58 0.82 -12.65
CA VAL A 70 -5.35 -0.06 -11.49
C VAL A 70 -4.99 0.76 -10.27
N LEU A 71 -5.61 0.47 -9.14
CA LEU A 71 -5.25 1.00 -7.84
C LEU A 71 -4.60 -0.10 -6.99
N ASP A 72 -3.35 0.09 -6.62
CA ASP A 72 -2.62 -0.79 -5.69
C ASP A 72 -2.56 -0.13 -4.31
N ILE A 73 -3.40 -0.62 -3.39
CA ILE A 73 -3.52 -0.11 -2.02
C ILE A 73 -2.54 -0.85 -1.12
N ALA A 74 -1.93 -0.10 -0.19
CA ALA A 74 -0.84 -0.60 0.66
C ALA A 74 0.31 -1.16 -0.19
N GLY A 75 0.53 -0.55 -1.34
CA GLY A 75 1.47 -0.99 -2.36
C GLY A 75 2.95 -0.76 -2.00
N GLY A 76 3.20 0.04 -0.96
CA GLY A 76 4.51 0.22 -0.34
C GLY A 76 5.61 0.57 -1.32
N THR A 77 6.53 -0.37 -1.54
CA THR A 77 7.72 -0.17 -2.39
C THR A 77 7.45 -0.19 -3.90
N GLY A 78 6.20 -0.37 -4.33
CA GLY A 78 5.80 -0.22 -5.72
C GLY A 78 6.14 -1.39 -6.65
N ASP A 79 6.44 -2.55 -6.11
CA ASP A 79 6.84 -3.70 -6.92
C ASP A 79 5.68 -4.24 -7.80
N LEU A 80 4.46 -4.34 -7.23
CA LEU A 80 3.26 -4.67 -8.00
C LEU A 80 2.88 -3.55 -8.98
N ALA A 81 2.95 -2.29 -8.54
CA ALA A 81 2.67 -1.15 -9.40
C ALA A 81 3.56 -1.13 -10.64
N ALA A 82 4.85 -1.45 -10.51
CA ALA A 82 5.77 -1.56 -11.64
C ALA A 82 5.35 -2.68 -12.64
N LYS A 83 4.85 -3.79 -12.14
CA LYS A 83 4.35 -4.89 -12.97
C LYS A 83 3.06 -4.52 -13.68
N PHE A 84 2.11 -3.92 -12.96
CA PHE A 84 0.86 -3.41 -13.55
C PHE A 84 1.10 -2.32 -14.60
N SER A 85 2.06 -1.43 -14.36
CA SER A 85 2.44 -0.38 -15.32
C SER A 85 2.75 -0.93 -16.71
N LYS A 86 3.45 -2.06 -16.76
CA LYS A 86 3.77 -2.73 -18.03
C LYS A 86 2.53 -3.33 -18.69
N LEU A 87 1.60 -3.88 -17.90
CA LEU A 87 0.38 -4.53 -18.40
C LEU A 87 -0.62 -3.51 -18.96
N VAL A 88 -0.83 -2.40 -18.24
CA VAL A 88 -1.80 -1.38 -18.69
C VAL A 88 -1.27 -0.54 -19.85
N GLY A 89 0.04 -0.45 -20.01
CA GLY A 89 0.70 0.26 -21.10
C GLY A 89 0.53 1.78 -21.06
N ALA A 90 0.87 2.45 -22.16
CA ALA A 90 0.87 3.90 -22.26
C ALA A 90 -0.53 4.54 -22.13
N ASP A 91 -1.57 3.83 -22.54
CA ASP A 91 -2.96 4.30 -22.46
C ASP A 91 -3.64 3.95 -21.14
N GLY A 92 -2.98 3.17 -20.28
CA GLY A 92 -3.47 2.81 -18.97
C GLY A 92 -2.81 3.63 -17.87
N LYS A 93 -3.26 3.39 -16.64
CA LYS A 93 -2.78 4.11 -15.46
C LYS A 93 -2.69 3.17 -14.26
N VAL A 94 -1.67 3.36 -13.45
CA VAL A 94 -1.54 2.73 -12.14
C VAL A 94 -1.49 3.82 -11.07
N ILE A 95 -2.19 3.60 -9.98
CA ILE A 95 -2.15 4.44 -8.79
C ILE A 95 -1.55 3.61 -7.67
N LEU A 96 -0.37 4.00 -7.21
CA LEU A 96 0.28 3.42 -6.05
C LEU A 96 -0.14 4.22 -4.82
N ALA A 97 -0.93 3.61 -3.94
CA ALA A 97 -1.44 4.24 -2.74
C ALA A 97 -0.94 3.53 -1.49
N ASP A 98 -0.51 4.29 -0.50
CA ASP A 98 -0.15 3.80 0.82
C ASP A 98 -0.39 4.89 1.86
N ILE A 99 -0.65 4.52 3.09
CA ILE A 99 -0.77 5.47 4.19
C ILE A 99 0.61 5.95 4.68
N ASN A 100 1.65 5.15 4.44
CA ASN A 100 3.00 5.41 4.90
C ASN A 100 3.83 6.18 3.85
N ALA A 101 4.13 7.44 4.15
CA ALA A 101 4.87 8.32 3.24
C ALA A 101 6.31 7.84 3.00
N ALA A 102 6.97 7.23 4.00
CA ALA A 102 8.35 6.74 3.84
C ALA A 102 8.40 5.54 2.88
N MET A 103 7.43 4.62 2.97
CA MET A 103 7.28 3.52 2.03
C MET A 103 7.04 4.02 0.61
N LEU A 104 6.17 5.01 0.44
CA LEU A 104 5.91 5.62 -0.87
C LEU A 104 7.14 6.32 -1.45
N SER A 105 7.94 6.98 -0.61
CA SER A 105 9.20 7.60 -1.05
C SER A 105 10.16 6.56 -1.61
N VAL A 106 10.37 5.46 -0.89
CA VAL A 106 11.21 4.33 -1.36
C VAL A 106 10.64 3.74 -2.65
N GLY A 107 9.32 3.54 -2.71
CA GLY A 107 8.64 3.03 -3.89
C GLY A 107 8.81 3.94 -5.10
N ARG A 108 8.64 5.24 -4.92
CA ARG A 108 8.84 6.25 -5.97
C ARG A 108 10.27 6.23 -6.53
N ASP A 109 11.27 6.21 -5.65
CA ASP A 109 12.67 6.19 -6.06
C ASP A 109 12.97 4.94 -6.89
N ARG A 110 12.49 3.77 -6.46
CA ARG A 110 12.62 2.52 -7.21
C ARG A 110 11.92 2.55 -8.57
N LEU A 111 10.75 3.18 -8.66
CA LEU A 111 10.02 3.32 -9.92
C LEU A 111 10.76 4.26 -10.88
N ILE A 112 11.37 5.32 -10.37
CA ILE A 112 12.24 6.21 -11.16
C ILE A 112 13.43 5.43 -11.72
N ASP A 113 14.14 4.70 -10.87
CA ASP A 113 15.31 3.90 -11.28
C ASP A 113 14.98 2.85 -12.34
N ARG A 114 13.77 2.31 -12.30
CA ARG A 114 13.27 1.35 -13.30
C ARG A 114 12.67 1.99 -14.54
N GLY A 115 12.58 3.33 -14.60
CA GLY A 115 11.93 4.03 -15.69
C GLY A 115 10.43 3.76 -15.81
N ALA A 116 9.76 3.38 -14.71
CA ALA A 116 8.38 2.92 -14.70
C ALA A 116 7.36 4.00 -14.26
N LEU A 117 7.80 5.24 -14.02
CA LEU A 117 6.94 6.28 -13.45
C LEU A 117 6.03 6.98 -14.45
N SER A 118 6.15 6.70 -15.75
CA SER A 118 5.45 7.44 -16.81
C SER A 118 3.91 7.34 -16.74
N ASN A 119 3.39 6.22 -16.25
CA ASN A 119 1.95 5.96 -16.10
C ASN A 119 1.56 5.56 -14.67
N ILE A 120 2.40 5.88 -13.68
CA ILE A 120 2.15 5.62 -12.27
C ILE A 120 2.03 6.93 -11.51
N ASP A 121 0.90 7.11 -10.82
CA ASP A 121 0.72 8.15 -9.81
C ASP A 121 0.99 7.58 -8.43
N VAL A 122 1.73 8.32 -7.61
CA VAL A 122 2.03 7.95 -6.22
C VAL A 122 1.20 8.83 -5.30
N VAL A 123 0.33 8.23 -4.50
CA VAL A 123 -0.66 8.93 -3.67
C VAL A 123 -0.59 8.44 -2.23
N GLN A 124 -0.40 9.34 -1.27
CA GLN A 124 -0.59 9.00 0.14
C GLN A 124 -2.08 9.02 0.45
N ALA A 125 -2.63 7.87 0.82
CA ALA A 125 -4.05 7.72 1.11
C ALA A 125 -4.31 6.67 2.18
N ASP A 126 -5.35 6.92 2.98
CA ASP A 126 -5.94 5.93 3.86
C ASP A 126 -6.91 5.05 3.06
N ALA A 127 -6.76 3.74 3.15
CA ALA A 127 -7.64 2.78 2.46
C ALA A 127 -9.12 2.89 2.87
N GLN A 128 -9.40 3.47 4.04
CA GLN A 128 -10.78 3.71 4.51
C GLN A 128 -11.41 4.96 3.88
N PHE A 129 -10.59 5.88 3.36
CA PHE A 129 -11.03 7.16 2.81
C PHE A 129 -10.29 7.46 1.51
N LEU A 130 -10.60 6.70 0.46
CA LEU A 130 -9.93 6.83 -0.83
C LEU A 130 -10.38 8.10 -1.56
N PRO A 131 -9.44 8.93 -2.05
CA PRO A 131 -9.74 10.21 -2.70
C PRO A 131 -10.00 10.06 -4.20
N PHE A 132 -10.76 9.06 -4.60
CA PHE A 132 -11.05 8.77 -6.01
C PHE A 132 -12.56 8.80 -6.26
N ASP A 133 -12.94 9.22 -7.47
CA ASP A 133 -14.33 9.23 -7.91
C ASP A 133 -14.88 7.81 -8.06
N ASP A 134 -16.19 7.68 -7.90
CA ASP A 134 -16.88 6.43 -8.16
C ASP A 134 -16.69 6.00 -9.61
N ASN A 135 -16.56 4.70 -9.83
CA ASN A 135 -16.39 4.09 -11.16
C ASN A 135 -15.17 4.58 -11.95
N SER A 136 -14.13 5.08 -11.29
CA SER A 136 -12.91 5.58 -11.92
C SER A 136 -11.79 4.54 -12.04
N ILE A 137 -11.94 3.39 -11.42
CA ILE A 137 -10.91 2.34 -11.30
C ILE A 137 -11.45 1.01 -11.78
N ASP A 138 -10.69 0.33 -12.64
CA ASP A 138 -11.06 -0.98 -13.20
C ASP A 138 -10.66 -2.16 -12.31
N CYS A 139 -9.54 -2.05 -11.60
CA CYS A 139 -9.02 -3.09 -10.73
C CYS A 139 -8.39 -2.50 -9.48
N ILE A 140 -8.70 -3.08 -8.33
CA ILE A 140 -8.07 -2.73 -7.05
C ILE A 140 -7.34 -3.94 -6.52
N THR A 141 -6.10 -3.74 -6.09
CA THR A 141 -5.30 -4.78 -5.42
C THR A 141 -4.88 -4.31 -4.03
N ILE A 142 -4.84 -5.26 -3.12
CA ILE A 142 -4.26 -5.11 -1.78
C ILE A 142 -3.45 -6.37 -1.55
N ALA A 143 -2.13 -6.26 -1.59
CA ALA A 143 -1.26 -7.43 -1.49
C ALA A 143 0.02 -7.09 -0.72
N PHE A 144 0.31 -7.87 0.30
CA PHE A 144 1.56 -7.90 1.08
C PHE A 144 2.08 -6.55 1.57
#